data_01a39b0653b2896656bee77082bfa63f
#
_entry.id   01a39b0653b2896656bee77082bfa63f
#
_cell.length_a   1.000
_cell.length_b   1.000
_cell.length_c   1.000
_cell.angle_alpha   90.00
_cell.angle_beta   90.00
_cell.angle_gamma   90.00
#
_symmetry.space_group_name_H-M   'P 1'
#
loop_
_entity.id
_entity.type
_entity.pdbx_description
1 polymer ?
#
loop_
_entity_poly.entity_id
_entity_poly.type
_entity_poly.pdbx_seq_one_letter_code
_entity_poly.pdbx_strand_id
1 'polypeptide(L)'
;MVSAIVKSLLRSEIFDPKEIACCSAQDGTSEKLSEETGILRFDTIDEMLDAGTDLLVLGCKPQQLAQLPSSISESTQGTLILSIMAGITLDRLGSVFPNARNLVRSMPNTPGQVGAGATGFLFARPADEKDLGLIRKILSSLGFVQEVREEGDIDRVTAISGSG
;
A
#
# COMPACT_ATOMS: atom_id res chain seq x y z
N MET A 1 -1.84 0.47 -10.14
CA MET A 1 -0.80 -0.20 -9.32
C MET A 1 -1.40 -1.11 -8.25
N VAL A 2 -2.37 -0.70 -7.43
CA VAL A 2 -3.01 -1.57 -6.40
C VAL A 2 -3.49 -2.89 -6.99
N SER A 3 -4.23 -2.86 -8.11
CA SER A 3 -4.70 -4.09 -8.77
C SER A 3 -3.55 -5.02 -9.20
N ALA A 4 -2.39 -4.46 -9.56
CA ALA A 4 -1.20 -5.27 -9.89
C ALA A 4 -0.65 -5.97 -8.65
N ILE A 5 -0.60 -5.28 -7.51
CA ILE A 5 -0.20 -5.87 -6.22
C ILE A 5 -1.14 -7.03 -5.89
N VAL A 6 -2.45 -6.78 -5.84
CA VAL A 6 -3.45 -7.80 -5.51
C VAL A 6 -3.33 -9.03 -6.42
N LYS A 7 -3.33 -8.83 -7.75
CA LYS A 7 -3.23 -9.93 -8.73
C LYS A 7 -1.92 -10.71 -8.58
N SER A 8 -0.83 -10.01 -8.24
CA SER A 8 0.48 -10.66 -8.03
C SER A 8 0.50 -11.48 -6.75
N LEU A 9 -0.06 -10.97 -5.66
CA LEU A 9 -0.14 -11.68 -4.37
C LEU A 9 -0.98 -12.96 -4.51
N LEU A 10 -2.11 -12.90 -5.20
CA LEU A 10 -2.97 -14.06 -5.43
C LEU A 10 -2.31 -15.09 -6.37
N ARG A 11 -1.68 -14.63 -7.46
CA ARG A 11 -0.96 -15.52 -8.39
C ARG A 11 0.19 -16.26 -7.73
N SER A 12 0.85 -15.63 -6.78
CA SER A 12 1.97 -16.19 -6.01
C SER A 12 1.51 -16.96 -4.77
N GLU A 13 0.20 -17.13 -4.57
CA GLU A 13 -0.40 -17.81 -3.42
C GLU A 13 0.11 -17.28 -2.06
N ILE A 14 0.42 -15.97 -2.01
CA ILE A 14 0.94 -15.31 -0.81
C ILE A 14 -0.18 -15.10 0.22
N PHE A 15 -1.39 -14.81 -0.27
CA PHE A 15 -2.60 -14.63 0.51
C PHE A 15 -3.79 -15.33 -0.17
N ASP A 16 -4.75 -15.80 0.64
CA ASP A 16 -6.06 -16.22 0.14
C ASP A 16 -6.89 -14.96 -0.25
N PRO A 17 -7.75 -15.04 -1.28
CA PRO A 17 -8.65 -13.93 -1.61
C PRO A 17 -9.45 -13.36 -0.43
N LYS A 18 -9.79 -14.20 0.54
CA LYS A 18 -10.55 -13.79 1.74
C LYS A 18 -9.71 -13.01 2.76
N GLU A 19 -8.40 -13.02 2.63
CA GLU A 19 -7.48 -12.25 3.47
C GLU A 19 -7.19 -10.86 2.90
N ILE A 20 -7.71 -10.56 1.69
CA ILE A 20 -7.52 -9.27 1.03
C ILE A 20 -8.87 -8.58 0.89
N ALA A 21 -8.90 -7.32 1.30
CA ALA A 21 -10.06 -6.46 1.13
C ALA A 21 -9.72 -5.22 0.31
N CYS A 22 -10.71 -4.65 -0.37
CA CYS A 22 -10.55 -3.38 -1.06
C CYS A 22 -11.76 -2.48 -0.88
N CYS A 23 -11.52 -1.19 -0.91
CA CYS A 23 -12.52 -0.16 -1.15
C CYS A 23 -11.92 0.91 -2.09
N SER A 24 -12.75 1.64 -2.80
CA SER A 24 -12.32 2.78 -3.62
C SER A 24 -13.36 3.89 -3.54
N ALA A 25 -13.00 5.08 -4.07
CA ALA A 25 -14.01 6.06 -4.42
C ALA A 25 -15.04 5.41 -5.36
N GLN A 26 -16.26 5.97 -5.43
CA GLN A 26 -17.35 5.42 -6.26
C GLN A 26 -17.06 5.53 -7.76
N ASP A 27 -15.98 4.88 -8.21
CA ASP A 27 -15.45 4.90 -9.57
C ASP A 27 -15.47 3.51 -10.25
N GLY A 28 -16.04 2.50 -9.58
CA GLY A 28 -16.15 1.13 -10.08
C GLY A 28 -14.85 0.32 -10.05
N THR A 29 -13.75 0.86 -9.53
CA THR A 29 -12.45 0.15 -9.57
C THR A 29 -12.37 -0.98 -8.55
N SER A 30 -12.95 -0.83 -7.36
CA SER A 30 -12.99 -1.87 -6.34
C SER A 30 -13.96 -3.00 -6.72
N GLU A 31 -15.11 -2.66 -7.30
CA GLU A 31 -16.08 -3.61 -7.83
C GLU A 31 -15.44 -4.55 -8.85
N LYS A 32 -14.82 -3.94 -9.88
CA LYS A 32 -14.15 -4.70 -10.94
C LYS A 32 -13.01 -5.57 -10.38
N LEU A 33 -12.22 -5.05 -9.45
CA LEU A 33 -11.13 -5.82 -8.86
C LEU A 33 -11.65 -7.01 -8.05
N SER A 34 -12.70 -6.82 -7.25
CA SER A 34 -13.34 -7.89 -6.47
C SER A 34 -13.96 -8.96 -7.38
N GLU A 35 -14.68 -8.56 -8.43
CA GLU A 35 -15.26 -9.49 -9.43
C GLU A 35 -14.19 -10.33 -10.14
N GLU A 36 -13.05 -9.71 -10.51
CA GLU A 36 -11.97 -10.39 -11.22
C GLU A 36 -11.15 -11.32 -10.33
N THR A 37 -11.08 -11.05 -9.02
CA THR A 37 -10.10 -11.70 -8.13
C THR A 37 -10.72 -12.46 -6.97
N GLY A 38 -12.00 -12.23 -6.67
CA GLY A 38 -12.70 -12.87 -5.54
C GLY A 38 -12.32 -12.31 -4.16
N ILE A 39 -11.57 -11.20 -4.08
CA ILE A 39 -11.26 -10.53 -2.81
C ILE A 39 -12.48 -9.85 -2.21
N LEU A 40 -12.43 -9.57 -0.91
CA LEU A 40 -13.49 -8.87 -0.22
C LEU A 40 -13.59 -7.41 -0.69
N ARG A 41 -14.80 -6.90 -0.79
CA ARG A 41 -15.06 -5.50 -1.11
C ARG A 41 -15.93 -4.86 -0.03
N PHE A 42 -15.60 -3.64 0.31
CA PHE A 42 -16.37 -2.80 1.22
C PHE A 42 -16.76 -1.50 0.51
N ASP A 43 -17.89 -0.92 0.91
CA ASP A 43 -18.37 0.34 0.33
C ASP A 43 -17.63 1.55 0.88
N THR A 44 -17.15 1.44 2.13
CA THR A 44 -16.41 2.51 2.82
C THR A 44 -15.11 1.99 3.42
N ILE A 45 -14.16 2.90 3.65
CA ILE A 45 -12.92 2.58 4.34
C ILE A 45 -13.17 2.24 5.82
N ASP A 46 -14.14 2.89 6.45
CA ASP A 46 -14.48 2.63 7.86
C ASP A 46 -14.97 1.18 8.03
N GLU A 47 -15.90 0.72 7.19
CA GLU A 47 -16.36 -0.69 7.21
C GLU A 47 -15.22 -1.69 7.00
N MET A 48 -14.29 -1.37 6.08
CA MET A 48 -13.13 -2.22 5.81
C MET A 48 -12.18 -2.29 6.99
N LEU A 49 -11.94 -1.19 7.68
CA LEU A 49 -11.07 -1.13 8.86
C LEU A 49 -11.72 -1.80 10.07
N ASP A 50 -13.02 -1.63 10.26
CA ASP A 50 -13.79 -2.26 11.35
C ASP A 50 -13.82 -3.80 11.23
N ALA A 51 -13.70 -4.33 10.01
CA ALA A 51 -13.56 -5.77 9.78
C ALA A 51 -12.23 -6.36 10.24
N GLY A 52 -11.28 -5.52 10.67
CA GLY A 52 -9.94 -5.89 11.15
C GLY A 52 -8.90 -5.82 10.05
N THR A 53 -7.97 -4.89 10.17
CA THR A 53 -6.93 -4.63 9.16
C THR A 53 -5.54 -4.57 9.80
N ASP A 54 -4.69 -5.56 9.54
CA ASP A 54 -3.30 -5.58 10.00
C ASP A 54 -2.39 -4.66 9.18
N LEU A 55 -2.69 -4.55 7.88
CA LEU A 55 -1.96 -3.73 6.92
C LEU A 55 -2.93 -3.00 5.99
N LEU A 56 -2.80 -1.69 5.89
CA LEU A 56 -3.51 -0.84 4.94
C LEU A 56 -2.57 -0.39 3.82
N VAL A 57 -2.89 -0.74 2.58
CA VAL A 57 -2.17 -0.25 1.39
C VAL A 57 -2.87 0.97 0.81
N LEU A 58 -2.19 2.10 0.81
CA LEU A 58 -2.68 3.37 0.27
C LEU A 58 -2.25 3.53 -1.19
N GLY A 59 -3.19 3.37 -2.10
CA GLY A 59 -2.97 3.52 -3.54
C GLY A 59 -3.92 4.51 -4.21
N CYS A 60 -4.60 5.35 -3.42
CA CYS A 60 -5.42 6.46 -3.93
C CYS A 60 -4.55 7.59 -4.51
N LYS A 61 -5.18 8.54 -5.19
CA LYS A 61 -4.48 9.73 -5.66
C LYS A 61 -4.04 10.60 -4.48
N PRO A 62 -2.86 11.26 -4.52
CA PRO A 62 -2.37 12.08 -3.41
C PRO A 62 -3.38 13.08 -2.86
N GLN A 63 -4.20 13.68 -3.74
CA GLN A 63 -5.25 14.64 -3.36
C GLN A 63 -6.37 14.02 -2.52
N GLN A 64 -6.62 12.72 -2.67
CA GLN A 64 -7.66 11.99 -1.93
C GLN A 64 -7.24 11.68 -0.49
N LEU A 65 -5.95 11.75 -0.15
CA LEU A 65 -5.47 11.56 1.22
C LEU A 65 -6.11 12.57 2.20
N ALA A 66 -6.36 13.80 1.74
CA ALA A 66 -7.01 14.83 2.55
C ALA A 66 -8.54 14.65 2.66
N GLN A 67 -9.11 13.72 1.89
CA GLN A 67 -10.55 13.42 1.88
C GLN A 67 -10.90 12.18 2.70
N LEU A 68 -9.90 11.54 3.33
CA LEU A 68 -10.13 10.42 4.24
C LEU A 68 -10.97 10.88 5.44
N PRO A 69 -11.83 10.01 6.00
CA PRO A 69 -12.65 10.33 7.17
C PRO A 69 -11.81 10.83 8.33
N SER A 70 -12.35 11.68 9.17
CA SER A 70 -11.68 12.16 10.39
C SER A 70 -11.42 11.02 11.41
N SER A 71 -12.21 9.94 11.35
CA SER A 71 -12.04 8.69 12.12
C SER A 71 -10.78 7.92 11.74
N ILE A 72 -10.17 8.17 10.58
CA ILE A 72 -9.07 7.36 10.03
C ILE A 72 -7.90 7.16 11.01
N SER A 73 -7.58 8.20 11.77
CA SER A 73 -6.52 8.17 12.78
C SER A 73 -6.79 7.15 13.90
N GLU A 74 -8.03 7.02 14.32
CA GLU A 74 -8.46 6.08 15.37
C GLU A 74 -8.63 4.68 14.78
N SER A 75 -9.29 4.56 13.64
CA SER A 75 -9.57 3.29 12.97
C SER A 75 -8.29 2.57 12.48
N THR A 76 -7.19 3.30 12.31
CA THR A 76 -5.87 2.72 11.95
C THR A 76 -4.93 2.54 13.13
N GLN A 77 -5.42 2.62 14.36
CA GLN A 77 -4.59 2.37 15.54
C GLN A 77 -3.97 0.97 15.50
N GLY A 78 -2.65 0.89 15.59
CA GLY A 78 -1.92 -0.36 15.55
C GLY A 78 -1.81 -1.02 14.15
N THR A 79 -2.37 -0.42 13.11
CA THR A 79 -2.27 -0.89 11.73
C THR A 79 -0.93 -0.49 11.10
N LEU A 80 -0.33 -1.37 10.30
CA LEU A 80 0.80 -1.00 9.45
C LEU A 80 0.28 -0.30 8.19
N ILE A 81 0.87 0.84 7.83
CA ILE A 81 0.44 1.61 6.65
C ILE A 81 1.52 1.53 5.57
N LEU A 82 1.17 1.02 4.40
CA LEU A 82 2.03 0.99 3.21
C LEU A 82 1.51 1.97 2.17
N SER A 83 2.24 3.04 1.91
CA SER A 83 1.92 4.00 0.85
C SER A 83 2.68 3.66 -0.43
N ILE A 84 1.94 3.59 -1.54
CA ILE A 84 2.48 3.55 -2.91
C ILE A 84 2.18 4.86 -3.67
N MET A 85 1.84 5.92 -2.94
CA MET A 85 1.47 7.21 -3.52
C MET A 85 2.72 8.03 -3.85
N ALA A 86 2.81 8.53 -5.07
CA ALA A 86 3.90 9.42 -5.47
C ALA A 86 3.80 10.77 -4.73
N GLY A 87 4.94 11.31 -4.29
CA GLY A 87 5.05 12.64 -3.71
C GLY A 87 4.47 12.80 -2.29
N ILE A 88 4.01 11.73 -1.64
CA ILE A 88 3.56 11.77 -0.24
C ILE A 88 4.70 11.34 0.67
N THR A 89 5.12 12.23 1.55
CA THR A 89 6.22 12.01 2.50
C THR A 89 5.76 11.21 3.73
N LEU A 90 6.73 10.61 4.44
CA LEU A 90 6.48 9.95 5.73
C LEU A 90 5.92 10.91 6.77
N ASP A 91 6.38 12.17 6.81
CA ASP A 91 5.81 13.21 7.68
C ASP A 91 4.34 13.48 7.37
N ARG A 92 3.99 13.56 6.09
CA ARG A 92 2.59 13.73 5.68
C ARG A 92 1.74 12.53 6.05
N LEU A 93 2.24 11.30 5.88
CA LEU A 93 1.57 10.09 6.35
C LEU A 93 1.40 10.10 7.87
N GLY A 94 2.45 10.48 8.62
CA GLY A 94 2.40 10.58 10.08
C GLY A 94 1.36 11.58 10.59
N SER A 95 1.12 12.66 9.87
CA SER A 95 0.08 13.63 10.22
C SER A 95 -1.35 13.08 10.03
N VAL A 96 -1.55 12.12 9.13
CA VAL A 96 -2.86 11.50 8.86
C VAL A 96 -3.07 10.25 9.71
N PHE A 97 -2.01 9.48 9.95
CA PHE A 97 -2.03 8.20 10.67
C PHE A 97 -1.13 8.20 11.91
N PRO A 98 -1.35 9.12 12.88
CA PRO A 98 -0.46 9.29 14.04
C PRO A 98 -0.44 8.05 14.95
N ASN A 99 -1.50 7.26 14.95
CA ASN A 99 -1.67 6.07 15.79
C ASN A 99 -1.29 4.75 15.08
N ALA A 100 -0.82 4.82 13.85
CA ALA A 100 -0.38 3.65 13.10
C ALA A 100 0.82 2.96 13.80
N ARG A 101 0.88 1.63 13.72
CA ARG A 101 2.00 0.82 14.25
C ARG A 101 3.32 1.23 13.60
N ASN A 102 3.34 1.38 12.30
CA ASN A 102 4.45 1.97 11.54
C ASN A 102 3.94 2.48 10.18
N LEU A 103 4.75 3.28 9.52
CA LEU A 103 4.47 3.82 8.19
C LEU A 103 5.57 3.38 7.24
N VAL A 104 5.16 2.99 6.03
CA VAL A 104 6.08 2.61 4.96
C VAL A 104 5.77 3.45 3.73
N ARG A 105 6.75 4.17 3.24
CA ARG A 105 6.70 4.79 1.93
C ARG A 105 7.36 3.89 0.92
N SER A 106 6.73 3.64 -0.20
CA SER A 106 7.31 2.87 -1.29
C SER A 106 6.94 3.46 -2.65
N MET A 107 7.76 3.15 -3.64
CA MET A 107 7.52 3.59 -5.01
C MET A 107 7.75 2.43 -5.98
N PRO A 108 6.70 1.64 -6.28
CA PRO A 108 6.74 0.65 -7.34
C PRO A 108 6.65 1.33 -8.72
N ASN A 109 7.17 0.66 -9.75
CA ASN A 109 7.10 1.12 -11.13
C ASN A 109 6.18 0.25 -12.00
N THR A 110 5.85 0.72 -13.19
CA THR A 110 4.90 0.07 -14.12
C THR A 110 5.24 -1.37 -14.49
N PRO A 111 6.51 -1.78 -14.75
CA PRO A 111 6.86 -3.17 -15.03
C PRO A 111 6.49 -4.15 -13.90
N GLY A 112 6.22 -3.67 -12.69
CA GLY A 112 5.70 -4.48 -11.58
C GLY A 112 4.38 -5.19 -11.91
N GLN A 113 3.60 -4.71 -12.88
CA GLN A 113 2.38 -5.39 -13.32
C GLN A 113 2.63 -6.80 -13.90
N VAL A 114 3.83 -7.03 -14.42
CA VAL A 114 4.27 -8.33 -14.97
C VAL A 114 5.38 -8.98 -14.13
N GLY A 115 5.61 -8.51 -12.90
CA GLY A 115 6.62 -9.05 -12.01
C GLY A 115 8.08 -8.65 -12.34
N ALA A 116 8.28 -7.70 -13.24
CA ALA A 116 9.59 -7.20 -13.67
C ALA A 116 9.88 -5.77 -13.14
N GLY A 117 9.21 -5.39 -12.06
CA GLY A 117 9.36 -4.08 -11.45
C GLY A 117 10.59 -3.94 -10.55
N ALA A 118 10.84 -2.69 -10.17
CA ALA A 118 11.78 -2.34 -9.11
C ALA A 118 11.07 -1.39 -8.13
N THR A 119 11.14 -1.70 -6.84
CA THR A 119 10.47 -0.95 -5.79
C THR A 119 11.46 -0.55 -4.72
N GLY A 120 11.63 0.76 -4.51
CA GLY A 120 12.28 1.28 -3.30
C GLY A 120 11.26 1.44 -2.18
N PHE A 121 11.66 1.17 -0.94
CA PHE A 121 10.81 1.41 0.22
C PHE A 121 11.61 1.85 1.46
N LEU A 122 10.94 2.52 2.38
CA LEU A 122 11.52 3.00 3.62
C LEU A 122 10.46 3.01 4.73
N PHE A 123 10.83 2.55 5.91
CA PHE A 123 10.01 2.68 7.13
C PHE A 123 10.24 4.03 7.81
N ALA A 124 9.19 4.59 8.42
CA ALA A 124 9.29 5.80 9.24
C ALA A 124 10.07 5.58 10.55
N ARG A 125 9.98 4.37 11.10
CA ARG A 125 10.66 3.94 12.34
C ARG A 125 11.27 2.57 12.11
N PRO A 126 12.32 2.17 12.88
CA PRO A 126 12.85 0.81 12.81
C PRO A 126 11.71 -0.22 12.87
N ALA A 127 11.68 -1.11 11.90
CA ALA A 127 10.68 -2.17 11.80
C ALA A 127 11.13 -3.42 12.58
N ASP A 128 10.18 -4.16 13.13
CA ASP A 128 10.44 -5.51 13.57
C ASP A 128 10.55 -6.49 12.37
N GLU A 129 11.04 -7.70 12.63
CA GLU A 129 11.24 -8.70 11.58
C GLU A 129 9.93 -9.13 10.91
N LYS A 130 8.81 -9.11 11.64
CA LYS A 130 7.48 -9.46 11.12
C LYS A 130 7.02 -8.43 10.09
N ASP A 131 7.05 -7.14 10.44
CA ASP A 131 6.63 -6.05 9.56
C ASP A 131 7.56 -5.93 8.35
N LEU A 132 8.88 -6.02 8.55
CA LEU A 132 9.86 -6.02 7.45
C LEU A 132 9.63 -7.20 6.50
N GLY A 133 9.45 -8.40 7.04
CA GLY A 133 9.16 -9.60 6.25
C GLY A 133 7.86 -9.49 5.46
N LEU A 134 6.79 -8.94 6.07
CA LEU A 134 5.51 -8.72 5.41
C LEU A 134 5.63 -7.74 4.25
N ILE A 135 6.26 -6.58 4.46
CA ILE A 135 6.45 -5.57 3.41
C ILE A 135 7.32 -6.11 2.26
N ARG A 136 8.43 -6.79 2.58
CA ARG A 136 9.26 -7.41 1.55
C ARG A 136 8.49 -8.46 0.75
N LYS A 137 7.71 -9.32 1.41
CA LYS A 137 6.89 -10.36 0.78
C LYS A 137 5.87 -9.75 -0.21
N ILE A 138 5.20 -8.67 0.20
CA ILE A 138 4.22 -7.97 -0.65
C ILE A 138 4.91 -7.30 -1.84
N LEU A 139 5.93 -6.50 -1.60
CA LEU A 139 6.59 -5.74 -2.66
C LEU A 139 7.39 -6.62 -3.63
N SER A 140 7.99 -7.72 -3.15
CA SER A 140 8.71 -8.69 -4.01
C SER A 140 7.80 -9.39 -5.01
N SER A 141 6.48 -9.42 -4.78
CA SER A 141 5.54 -9.94 -5.77
C SER A 141 5.53 -9.13 -7.07
N LEU A 142 6.02 -7.89 -7.04
CA LEU A 142 6.14 -7.00 -8.19
C LEU A 142 7.50 -7.06 -8.88
N GLY A 143 8.52 -7.71 -8.29
CA GLY A 143 9.88 -7.82 -8.82
C GLY A 143 10.95 -7.49 -7.78
N PHE A 144 12.01 -6.79 -8.19
CA PHE A 144 13.13 -6.43 -7.31
C PHE A 144 12.70 -5.41 -6.25
N VAL A 145 13.18 -5.59 -5.02
CA VAL A 145 12.83 -4.74 -3.86
C VAL A 145 14.07 -4.32 -3.11
N GLN A 146 14.19 -3.03 -2.86
CA GLN A 146 15.31 -2.44 -2.12
C GLN A 146 14.81 -1.52 -1.00
N GLU A 147 15.18 -1.85 0.23
CA GLU A 147 15.07 -0.89 1.33
C GLU A 147 16.11 0.21 1.15
N VAL A 148 15.68 1.47 1.12
CA VAL A 148 16.57 2.61 0.97
C VAL A 148 16.90 3.23 2.32
N ARG A 149 17.92 4.09 2.36
CA ARG A 149 18.43 4.66 3.62
C ARG A 149 17.77 5.95 4.02
N GLU A 150 17.34 6.72 3.04
CA GLU A 150 16.72 8.03 3.25
C GLU A 150 15.55 8.27 2.30
N GLU A 151 14.65 9.13 2.68
CA GLU A 151 13.42 9.38 1.90
C GLU A 151 13.71 9.98 0.52
N GLY A 152 14.77 10.78 0.39
CA GLY A 152 15.22 11.31 -0.89
C GLY A 152 15.63 10.24 -1.91
N ASP A 153 16.01 9.04 -1.47
CA ASP A 153 16.30 7.93 -2.38
C ASP A 153 15.03 7.40 -3.06
N ILE A 154 13.87 7.44 -2.38
CA ILE A 154 12.57 7.12 -2.99
C ILE A 154 12.29 8.08 -4.16
N ASP A 155 12.57 9.37 -3.97
CA ASP A 155 12.35 10.37 -5.01
C ASP A 155 13.32 10.19 -6.19
N ARG A 156 14.58 9.81 -5.93
CA ARG A 156 15.56 9.46 -6.97
C ARG A 156 15.12 8.23 -7.78
N VAL A 157 14.66 7.17 -7.09
CA VAL A 157 14.09 5.97 -7.76
C VAL A 157 12.89 6.36 -8.61
N THR A 158 12.02 7.23 -8.10
CA THR A 158 10.84 7.73 -8.83
C THR A 158 11.25 8.48 -10.10
N ALA A 159 12.23 9.37 -10.01
CA ALA A 159 12.70 10.15 -11.15
C ALA A 159 13.29 9.26 -12.27
N ILE A 160 13.96 8.16 -11.91
CA ILE A 160 14.58 7.24 -12.87
C ILE A 160 13.56 6.24 -13.44
N SER A 161 12.68 5.69 -12.61
CA SER A 161 11.77 4.60 -12.98
C SER A 161 10.37 5.05 -13.33
N GLY A 162 9.94 6.24 -12.89
CA GLY A 162 8.59 6.76 -13.10
C GLY A 162 8.43 7.52 -14.42
N SER A 163 9.52 7.88 -15.10
CA SER A 163 9.53 8.63 -16.36
C SER A 163 9.93 7.80 -17.58
N GLY A 164 10.13 6.52 -17.41
CA GLY A 164 10.48 5.58 -18.47
C GLY A 164 9.30 5.03 -19.24
#